data_1beedde7066fefe99d492b32c19afa69
#
_entry.id   1beedde7066fefe99d492b32c19afa69
#
_cell.length_a   1.000
_cell.length_b   1.000
_cell.length_c   1.000
_cell.angle_alpha   90.00
_cell.angle_beta   90.00
_cell.angle_gamma   90.00
#
_symmetry.space_group_name_H-M   'P 1'
#
loop_
_entity.id
_entity.type
_entity.pdbx_description
1 polymer ?
#
loop_
_entity_poly.entity_id
_entity_poly.type
_entity_poly.pdbx_seq_one_letter_code
_entity_poly.pdbx_strand_id
1 'polypeptide(L)'
;MTDEVQNLYDMIGGERGPLSKLISKIPGFRGYMEKKSRRDADQLLRDTISGRLQQTRLELAAVQHDLSRDIILGIEYAEPLGRADNLLMGLASKIKDAPQGY
;
A
#
# COMPACT_ATOMS: atom_id res chain seq x y z
N MET A 1 -22.11 2.40 -1.29
CA MET A 1 -20.91 1.72 -1.88
C MET A 1 -20.45 2.35 -3.17
N THR A 2 -21.37 2.65 -4.09
CA THR A 2 -20.98 3.30 -5.33
C THR A 2 -20.30 4.64 -5.09
N ASP A 3 -20.80 5.42 -4.13
CA ASP A 3 -20.23 6.72 -3.78
C ASP A 3 -18.83 6.58 -3.18
N GLU A 4 -18.60 5.53 -2.38
CA GLU A 4 -17.29 5.27 -1.80
C GLU A 4 -16.27 4.90 -2.86
N VAL A 5 -16.67 4.07 -3.82
CA VAL A 5 -15.80 3.69 -4.94
C VAL A 5 -15.47 4.90 -5.79
N GLN A 6 -16.47 5.73 -6.08
CA GLN A 6 -16.27 6.94 -6.86
C GLN A 6 -15.36 7.93 -6.15
N ASN A 7 -15.54 8.08 -4.83
CA ASN A 7 -14.69 8.94 -4.03
C ASN A 7 -13.25 8.45 -4.01
N LEU A 8 -13.06 7.13 -3.90
CA LEU A 8 -11.73 6.55 -3.94
C LEU A 8 -11.05 6.80 -5.27
N TYR A 9 -11.80 6.60 -6.36
CA TYR A 9 -11.30 6.87 -7.71
C TYR A 9 -10.88 8.32 -7.88
N ASP A 10 -11.71 9.24 -7.39
CA ASP A 10 -11.41 10.66 -7.44
C ASP A 10 -10.19 11.01 -6.60
N MET A 11 -10.05 10.40 -5.43
CA MET A 11 -8.89 10.60 -4.55
C MET A 11 -7.58 10.21 -5.21
N ILE A 12 -7.58 9.10 -5.94
CA ILE A 12 -6.37 8.65 -6.65
C ILE A 12 -6.14 9.41 -7.95
N GLY A 13 -7.06 10.32 -8.30
CA GLY A 13 -6.91 11.17 -9.49
C GLY A 13 -7.13 10.45 -10.80
N GLY A 14 -7.92 9.38 -10.79
CA GLY A 14 -8.19 8.61 -11.99
C GLY A 14 -6.91 8.09 -12.60
N GLU A 15 -6.72 8.34 -13.89
CA GLU A 15 -5.55 7.86 -14.63
C GLU A 15 -4.26 8.61 -14.28
N ARG A 16 -4.37 9.75 -13.60
CA ARG A 16 -3.22 10.59 -13.26
C ARG A 16 -2.84 10.51 -11.79
N GLY A 17 -3.58 9.72 -11.01
CA GLY A 17 -3.36 9.64 -9.58
C GLY A 17 -2.14 8.80 -9.19
N PRO A 18 -1.78 8.82 -7.90
CA PRO A 18 -0.64 8.05 -7.40
C PRO A 18 -0.76 6.55 -7.67
N LEU A 19 -1.97 6.00 -7.54
CA LEU A 19 -2.20 4.58 -7.79
C LEU A 19 -1.99 4.24 -9.27
N SER A 20 -2.49 5.12 -10.15
CA SER A 20 -2.29 4.94 -11.59
C SER A 20 -0.80 4.95 -11.94
N LYS A 21 -0.04 5.88 -11.34
CA LYS A 21 1.41 5.93 -11.54
C LYS A 21 2.10 4.66 -11.05
N LEU A 22 1.65 4.13 -9.90
CA LEU A 22 2.19 2.89 -9.37
C LEU A 22 1.94 1.73 -10.32
N ILE A 23 0.72 1.63 -10.82
CA ILE A 23 0.33 0.58 -11.77
C ILE A 23 1.15 0.69 -13.06
N SER A 24 1.37 1.91 -13.55
CA SER A 24 2.13 2.12 -14.78
C SER A 24 3.59 1.68 -14.68
N LYS A 25 4.12 1.59 -13.47
CA LYS A 25 5.49 1.13 -13.23
C LYS A 25 5.62 -0.39 -13.26
N ILE A 26 4.52 -1.12 -13.28
CA ILE A 26 4.56 -2.57 -13.36
C ILE A 26 4.71 -2.96 -14.83
N PRO A 27 5.85 -3.56 -15.21
CA PRO A 27 6.06 -3.93 -16.62
C PRO A 27 4.97 -4.89 -17.10
N GLY A 28 4.38 -4.56 -18.24
CA GLY A 28 3.40 -5.43 -18.86
C GLY A 28 2.02 -5.46 -18.19
N PHE A 29 1.76 -4.60 -17.21
CA PHE A 29 0.48 -4.63 -16.50
C PHE A 29 -0.69 -4.42 -17.45
N ARG A 30 -0.59 -3.47 -18.37
CA ARG A 30 -1.66 -3.19 -19.32
C ARG A 30 -1.93 -4.42 -20.20
N GLY A 31 -0.88 -5.03 -20.75
CA GLY A 31 -0.99 -6.25 -21.53
C GLY A 31 -1.51 -7.41 -20.69
N TYR A 32 -1.09 -7.48 -19.44
CA TYR A 32 -1.56 -8.46 -18.48
C TYR A 32 -3.08 -8.35 -18.28
N MET A 33 -3.56 -7.12 -18.06
CA MET A 33 -4.99 -6.84 -17.90
C MET A 33 -5.82 -7.25 -19.12
N GLU A 34 -5.26 -7.08 -20.31
CA GLU A 34 -5.95 -7.41 -21.56
C GLU A 34 -6.00 -8.91 -21.81
N LYS A 35 -4.97 -9.65 -21.38
CA LYS A 35 -4.81 -11.06 -21.71
C LYS A 35 -5.21 -12.02 -20.59
N LYS A 36 -5.25 -11.55 -19.37
CA LYS A 36 -5.56 -12.37 -18.20
C LYS A 36 -6.90 -12.05 -17.63
N SER A 37 -7.38 -12.92 -16.76
CA SER A 37 -8.64 -12.71 -16.09
C SER A 37 -8.53 -11.50 -15.14
N ARG A 38 -9.68 -10.90 -14.85
CA ARG A 38 -9.77 -9.83 -13.88
C ARG A 38 -9.24 -10.28 -12.51
N ARG A 39 -9.45 -11.54 -12.20
CA ARG A 39 -8.99 -12.13 -10.95
C ARG A 39 -7.46 -12.09 -10.84
N ASP A 40 -6.76 -12.46 -11.91
CA ASP A 40 -5.30 -12.45 -11.95
C ASP A 40 -4.76 -11.02 -11.88
N ALA A 41 -5.41 -10.09 -12.57
CA ALA A 41 -5.04 -8.68 -12.52
C ALA A 41 -5.22 -8.10 -11.13
N ASP A 42 -6.32 -8.46 -10.46
CA ASP A 42 -6.58 -8.03 -9.09
C ASP A 42 -5.51 -8.57 -8.14
N GLN A 43 -5.13 -9.83 -8.30
CA GLN A 43 -4.08 -10.41 -7.45
C GLN A 43 -2.75 -9.70 -7.64
N LEU A 44 -2.37 -9.41 -8.88
CA LEU A 44 -1.14 -8.66 -9.16
C LEU A 44 -1.18 -7.29 -8.50
N LEU A 45 -2.31 -6.59 -8.59
CA LEU A 45 -2.46 -5.28 -7.98
C LEU A 45 -2.35 -5.36 -6.46
N ARG A 46 -3.00 -6.33 -5.83
CA ARG A 46 -2.94 -6.54 -4.39
C ARG A 46 -1.51 -6.83 -3.91
N ASP A 47 -0.81 -7.69 -4.62
CA ASP A 47 0.58 -8.03 -4.28
C ASP A 47 1.48 -6.80 -4.41
N THR A 48 1.26 -5.98 -5.43
CA THR A 48 2.03 -4.76 -5.64
C THR A 48 1.78 -3.74 -4.55
N ILE A 49 0.51 -3.52 -4.18
CA ILE A 49 0.15 -2.59 -3.10
C ILE A 49 0.71 -3.08 -1.77
N SER A 50 0.56 -4.36 -1.48
CA SER A 50 1.09 -4.96 -0.26
C SER A 50 2.60 -4.79 -0.19
N GLY A 51 3.31 -5.00 -1.31
CA GLY A 51 4.75 -4.78 -1.39
C GLY A 51 5.15 -3.34 -1.11
N ARG A 52 4.37 -2.37 -1.62
CA ARG A 52 4.62 -0.95 -1.35
C ARG A 52 4.41 -0.60 0.12
N LEU A 53 3.40 -1.18 0.73
CA LEU A 53 3.16 -0.97 2.17
C LEU A 53 4.31 -1.54 3.00
N GLN A 54 4.84 -2.69 2.63
CA GLN A 54 6.00 -3.25 3.31
C GLN A 54 7.23 -2.37 3.12
N GLN A 55 7.41 -1.80 1.94
CA GLN A 55 8.51 -0.86 1.69
C GLN A 55 8.37 0.38 2.58
N THR A 56 7.15 0.89 2.73
CA THR A 56 6.87 2.03 3.62
C THR A 56 7.22 1.69 5.07
N ARG A 57 6.94 0.45 5.50
CA ARG A 57 7.31 0.01 6.84
C ARG A 57 8.83 0.03 7.05
N LEU A 58 9.60 -0.36 6.04
CA LEU A 58 11.06 -0.29 6.11
C LEU A 58 11.55 1.15 6.25
N GLU A 59 10.94 2.07 5.51
CA GLU A 59 11.26 3.49 5.61
C GLU A 59 10.90 4.04 7.00
N LEU A 60 9.75 3.63 7.53
CA LEU A 60 9.34 4.01 8.88
C LEU A 60 10.31 3.47 9.93
N ALA A 61 10.79 2.25 9.76
CA ALA A 61 11.77 1.67 10.67
C ALA A 61 13.09 2.45 10.65
N ALA A 62 13.50 2.94 9.48
CA ALA A 62 14.69 3.78 9.37
C ALA A 62 14.51 5.09 10.12
N VAL A 63 13.36 5.73 10.01
CA VAL A 63 13.04 6.96 10.76
C VAL A 63 13.06 6.67 12.26
N GLN A 64 12.46 5.57 12.68
CA GLN A 64 12.43 5.18 14.09
C GLN A 64 13.84 4.97 14.63
N HIS A 65 14.71 4.34 13.83
CA HIS A 65 16.09 4.13 14.21
C HIS A 65 16.82 5.46 14.39
N ASP A 66 16.64 6.40 13.47
CA ASP A 66 17.25 7.71 13.54
C ASP A 66 16.78 8.49 14.77
N LEU A 67 15.48 8.43 15.06
CA LEU A 67 14.93 9.09 16.25
C LEU A 67 15.43 8.46 17.54
N SER A 68 15.73 7.17 17.53
CA SER A 68 16.20 6.46 18.72
C SER A 68 17.59 6.90 19.18
N ARG A 69 18.31 7.61 18.33
CA ARG A 69 19.62 8.17 18.70
C ARG A 69 19.49 9.32 19.71
N ASP A 70 18.32 9.94 19.76
CA ASP A 70 17.99 10.94 20.77
C ASP A 70 17.06 10.28 21.78
N ILE A 71 17.48 10.23 23.05
CA ILE A 71 16.72 9.50 24.09
C ILE A 71 15.30 10.06 24.22
N ILE A 72 15.16 11.39 24.22
CA ILE A 72 13.86 12.03 24.39
C ILE A 72 12.96 11.76 23.22
N LEU A 73 13.45 11.96 21.99
CA LEU A 73 12.67 11.73 20.78
C LEU A 73 12.34 10.24 20.60
N GLY A 74 13.28 9.36 20.94
CA GLY A 74 13.07 7.94 20.86
C GLY A 74 11.93 7.46 21.75
N ILE A 75 11.89 7.97 23.01
CA ILE A 75 10.82 7.61 23.94
C ILE A 75 9.51 8.24 23.49
N GLU A 76 9.52 9.51 23.07
CA GLU A 76 8.31 10.24 22.71
C GLU A 76 7.60 9.61 21.52
N TYR A 77 8.34 9.15 20.51
CA TYR A 77 7.77 8.65 19.28
C TYR A 77 7.71 7.13 19.17
N ALA A 78 8.23 6.38 20.15
CA ALA A 78 8.27 4.93 20.09
C ALA A 78 6.88 4.31 19.94
N GLU A 79 5.93 4.76 20.75
CA GLU A 79 4.57 4.20 20.72
C GLU A 79 3.82 4.57 19.45
N PRO A 80 3.73 5.86 19.06
CA PRO A 80 3.03 6.21 17.81
C PRO A 80 3.65 5.55 16.58
N LEU A 81 4.96 5.42 16.50
CA LEU A 81 5.61 4.77 15.36
C LEU A 81 5.35 3.26 15.35
N GLY A 82 5.39 2.63 16.52
CA GLY A 82 5.05 1.22 16.63
C GLY A 82 3.61 0.94 16.23
N ARG A 83 2.70 1.82 16.61
CA ARG A 83 1.30 1.72 16.24
C ARG A 83 1.11 1.88 14.74
N ALA A 84 1.79 2.85 14.13
CA ALA A 84 1.75 3.05 12.70
C ALA A 84 2.28 1.82 11.94
N ASP A 85 3.38 1.25 12.41
CA ASP A 85 3.94 0.04 11.80
C ASP A 85 2.95 -1.13 11.86
N ASN A 86 2.31 -1.34 13.01
CA ASN A 86 1.32 -2.40 13.16
C ASN A 86 0.12 -2.20 12.25
N LEU A 87 -0.34 -0.96 12.07
CA LEU A 87 -1.44 -0.65 11.17
C LEU A 87 -1.05 -0.95 9.72
N LEU A 88 0.15 -0.57 9.31
CA LEU A 88 0.64 -0.84 7.96
C LEU A 88 0.78 -2.34 7.72
N MET A 89 1.31 -3.07 8.69
CA MET A 89 1.45 -4.52 8.60
C MET A 89 0.08 -5.20 8.45
N GLY A 90 -0.88 -4.80 9.28
CA GLY A 90 -2.23 -5.35 9.24
C GLY A 90 -2.91 -5.04 7.91
N LEU A 91 -2.75 -3.81 7.41
CA LEU A 91 -3.34 -3.42 6.13
C LEU A 91 -2.72 -4.21 4.98
N ALA A 92 -1.40 -4.35 4.97
CA ALA A 92 -0.71 -5.12 3.93
C ALA A 92 -1.19 -6.57 3.89
N SER A 93 -1.32 -7.20 5.07
CA SER A 93 -1.81 -8.56 5.17
C SER A 93 -3.26 -8.69 4.69
N LYS A 94 -4.12 -7.75 5.08
CA LYS A 94 -5.52 -7.75 4.66
C LYS A 94 -5.66 -7.61 3.17
N ILE A 95 -4.88 -6.75 2.56
CA ILE A 95 -4.92 -6.55 1.10
C ILE A 95 -4.43 -7.81 0.39
N LYS A 96 -3.34 -8.37 0.84
CA LYS A 96 -2.74 -9.54 0.20
C LYS A 96 -3.64 -10.78 0.31
N ASP A 97 -4.21 -11.00 1.49
CA ASP A 97 -4.93 -12.23 1.81
C ASP A 97 -6.44 -12.10 1.68
N ALA A 98 -6.96 -10.93 1.31
CA ALA A 98 -8.39 -10.73 1.18
C ALA A 98 -8.97 -11.66 0.10
N PRO A 99 -10.17 -12.24 0.34
CA PRO A 99 -10.82 -13.07 -0.67
C PRO A 99 -11.11 -12.27 -1.93
N GLN A 100 -10.88 -12.90 -3.07
CA GLN A 100 -11.26 -12.30 -4.34
C GLN A 100 -12.75 -12.40 -4.51
N GLY A 101 -13.40 -11.29 -4.87
CA GLY A 101 -14.85 -11.17 -4.91
C GLY A 101 -15.52 -11.72 -6.17
N TYR A 102 -14.79 -12.45 -6.97
CA TYR A 102 -15.33 -12.96 -8.24
C TYR A 102 -14.73 -14.31 -8.64
#